data_9d47b5c8c9d935e15e6941fcc6559f08
#
_entry.id   9d47b5c8c9d935e15e6941fcc6559f08
#
_cell.length_a   1.000
_cell.length_b   1.000
_cell.length_c   1.000
_cell.angle_alpha   90.00
_cell.angle_beta   90.00
_cell.angle_gamma   90.00
#
_symmetry.space_group_name_H-M   'P 1'
#
loop_
_entity.id
_entity.type
_entity.pdbx_description
1 polymer ?
#
loop_
_entity_poly.entity_id
_entity_poly.type
_entity_poly.pdbx_seq_one_letter_code
_entity_poly.pdbx_strand_id
1 'polypeptide(L)'
;MKISVIVPTYKPQAYLLECLDSIYKQTFPKTEYELILVLNGCNEPYNAQIKDWLAKHSDLRVQYIQTDEAGVSNARNMALDVARGGYLSFVDDDDYISDAYLSDLYKYVTKDIVAICDTVSFDDETKAVETDNILHSDFVSKSSRKLYNIYSVKKFYGAPVRKLVSRDIIGNRRFDTRFRNGEDTLFFFLISDRVYKTRPSSGAAVYYRRCRPTSAHFTKKTRKEKLTLGLNLIGTLSGYYLKNPKHYNFLFYLTRVMGAIKIMIS
;
A
#
# COMPACT_ATOMS: atom_id res chain seq x y z
N MET A 1 7.76 17.00 -9.42
CA MET A 1 7.56 15.54 -9.22
C MET A 1 6.06 15.28 -9.13
N LYS A 2 5.55 14.38 -9.98
CA LYS A 2 4.13 14.02 -9.98
C LYS A 2 3.82 12.89 -9.01
N ILE A 3 4.65 11.85 -9.02
CA ILE A 3 4.41 10.63 -8.23
C ILE A 3 5.64 10.28 -7.38
N SER A 4 5.43 9.87 -6.12
CA SER A 4 6.42 9.14 -5.31
C SER A 4 5.95 7.70 -5.13
N VAL A 5 6.78 6.74 -5.53
CA VAL A 5 6.58 5.31 -5.28
C VAL A 5 7.36 4.94 -4.02
N ILE A 6 6.71 4.38 -3.03
CA ILE A 6 7.27 4.08 -1.71
C ILE A 6 7.40 2.57 -1.54
N VAL A 7 8.62 2.09 -1.31
CA VAL A 7 8.94 0.68 -1.08
C VAL A 7 9.65 0.53 0.27
N PRO A 8 8.95 0.08 1.32
CA PRO A 8 9.61 -0.36 2.55
C PRO A 8 10.17 -1.76 2.34
N THR A 9 11.39 -2.05 2.79
CA THR A 9 11.99 -3.38 2.69
C THR A 9 12.69 -3.79 3.97
N TYR A 10 12.58 -5.08 4.33
CA TYR A 10 13.20 -5.68 5.50
C TYR A 10 13.72 -7.07 5.18
N LYS A 11 15.05 -7.27 5.28
CA LYS A 11 15.72 -8.54 4.95
C LYS A 11 15.22 -9.11 3.61
N PRO A 12 15.30 -8.32 2.52
CA PRO A 12 14.76 -8.75 1.23
C PRO A 12 15.48 -9.96 0.68
N GLN A 13 14.80 -10.68 -0.21
CA GLN A 13 15.36 -11.74 -1.04
C GLN A 13 15.43 -11.25 -2.51
N ALA A 14 15.67 -12.15 -3.44
CA ALA A 14 15.79 -11.82 -4.87
C ALA A 14 14.56 -11.08 -5.44
N TYR A 15 13.40 -11.27 -4.87
CA TYR A 15 12.17 -10.60 -5.28
C TYR A 15 12.22 -9.07 -5.21
N LEU A 16 13.08 -8.49 -4.34
CA LEU A 16 13.24 -7.04 -4.29
C LEU A 16 13.71 -6.49 -5.63
N LEU A 17 14.61 -7.18 -6.31
CA LEU A 17 15.10 -6.73 -7.62
C LEU A 17 13.99 -6.76 -8.68
N GLU A 18 13.13 -7.78 -8.66
CA GLU A 18 11.95 -7.83 -9.55
C GLU A 18 11.00 -6.65 -9.28
N CYS A 19 10.76 -6.33 -8.00
CA CYS A 19 9.98 -5.17 -7.59
C CYS A 19 10.58 -3.87 -8.14
N LEU A 20 11.88 -3.63 -7.88
CA LEU A 20 12.57 -2.41 -8.31
C LEU A 20 12.62 -2.28 -9.83
N ASP A 21 12.87 -3.39 -10.56
CA ASP A 21 12.88 -3.42 -12.01
C ASP A 21 11.50 -3.10 -12.59
N SER A 22 10.43 -3.55 -11.98
CA SER A 22 9.06 -3.22 -12.41
C SER A 22 8.75 -1.72 -12.25
N ILE A 23 9.31 -1.09 -11.21
CA ILE A 23 9.20 0.36 -11.00
C ILE A 23 10.08 1.12 -12.00
N TYR A 24 11.26 0.61 -12.32
CA TYR A 24 12.16 1.21 -13.30
C TYR A 24 11.59 1.16 -14.73
N LYS A 25 10.89 0.09 -15.10
CA LYS A 25 10.29 -0.15 -16.43
C LYS A 25 9.00 0.61 -16.70
N GLN A 26 8.54 1.44 -15.78
CA GLN A 26 7.29 2.18 -15.96
C GLN A 26 7.28 3.03 -17.23
N THR A 27 6.16 3.00 -17.96
CA THR A 27 5.92 3.84 -19.15
C THR A 27 5.65 5.31 -18.80
N PHE A 28 5.49 5.63 -17.52
CA PHE A 28 5.42 7.00 -17.04
C PHE A 28 6.80 7.67 -17.11
N PRO A 29 6.92 8.96 -17.49
CA PRO A 29 8.23 9.60 -17.65
C PRO A 29 9.06 9.58 -16.38
N LYS A 30 10.29 9.05 -16.43
CA LYS A 30 11.20 8.95 -15.28
C LYS A 30 11.53 10.28 -14.60
N THR A 31 11.42 11.38 -15.34
CA THR A 31 11.59 12.74 -14.81
C THR A 31 10.42 13.19 -13.94
N GLU A 32 9.28 12.50 -14.00
CA GLU A 32 8.05 12.89 -13.33
C GLU A 32 7.70 12.03 -12.11
N TYR A 33 8.42 10.93 -11.86
CA TYR A 33 8.27 10.14 -10.64
C TYR A 33 9.61 9.88 -9.95
N GLU A 34 9.53 9.51 -8.69
CA GLU A 34 10.65 9.09 -7.87
C GLU A 34 10.34 7.79 -7.16
N LEU A 35 11.36 7.00 -6.88
CA LEU A 35 11.33 5.88 -5.97
C LEU A 35 11.88 6.30 -4.61
N ILE A 36 11.18 5.96 -3.53
CA ILE A 36 11.67 6.10 -2.16
C ILE A 36 11.77 4.69 -1.57
N LEU A 37 13.00 4.21 -1.47
CA LEU A 37 13.32 2.88 -0.97
C LEU A 37 13.84 2.98 0.46
N VAL A 38 13.20 2.29 1.40
CA VAL A 38 13.58 2.32 2.81
C VAL A 38 13.96 0.92 3.28
N LEU A 39 15.27 0.68 3.46
CA LEU A 39 15.79 -0.52 4.10
C LEU A 39 15.73 -0.32 5.62
N ASN A 40 14.90 -1.10 6.32
CA ASN A 40 14.67 -0.91 7.74
C ASN A 40 15.05 -2.15 8.58
N GLY A 41 15.64 -1.92 9.76
CA GLY A 41 15.97 -2.97 10.73
C GLY A 41 17.02 -3.99 10.28
N CYS A 42 17.77 -3.68 9.23
CA CYS A 42 18.87 -4.49 8.72
C CYS A 42 19.82 -3.64 7.87
N ASN A 43 21.00 -4.15 7.59
CA ASN A 43 22.03 -3.49 6.79
C ASN A 43 22.64 -4.51 5.82
N GLU A 44 23.86 -4.96 6.01
CA GLU A 44 24.50 -5.93 5.12
C GLU A 44 23.90 -7.35 5.26
N PRO A 45 23.85 -8.14 4.19
CA PRO A 45 24.38 -7.85 2.83
C PRO A 45 23.39 -7.06 1.94
N TYR A 46 22.21 -6.71 2.42
CA TYR A 46 21.12 -6.11 1.65
C TYR A 46 21.46 -4.71 1.14
N ASN A 47 22.18 -3.93 1.95
CA ASN A 47 22.61 -2.58 1.61
C ASN A 47 23.54 -2.58 0.38
N ALA A 48 24.52 -3.50 0.32
CA ALA A 48 25.39 -3.65 -0.84
C ALA A 48 24.60 -4.01 -2.10
N GLN A 49 23.68 -4.97 -2.01
CA GLN A 49 22.81 -5.39 -3.13
C GLN A 49 21.96 -4.24 -3.67
N ILE A 50 21.38 -3.44 -2.77
CA ILE A 50 20.59 -2.26 -3.17
C ILE A 50 21.48 -1.22 -3.85
N LYS A 51 22.66 -0.92 -3.30
CA LYS A 51 23.59 0.04 -3.89
C LYS A 51 24.06 -0.37 -5.29
N ASP A 52 24.30 -1.66 -5.50
CA ASP A 52 24.64 -2.19 -6.82
C ASP A 52 23.52 -1.99 -7.85
N TRP A 53 22.26 -2.20 -7.42
CA TRP A 53 21.11 -1.91 -8.27
C TRP A 53 21.00 -0.42 -8.60
N LEU A 54 21.13 0.46 -7.59
CA LEU A 54 21.09 1.92 -7.75
C LEU A 54 22.15 2.44 -8.71
N ALA A 55 23.37 1.90 -8.64
CA ALA A 55 24.47 2.28 -9.54
C ALA A 55 24.17 1.98 -11.01
N LYS A 56 23.42 0.89 -11.29
CA LYS A 56 23.02 0.50 -12.64
C LYS A 56 21.81 1.28 -13.19
N HIS A 57 21.07 1.97 -12.34
CA HIS A 57 19.81 2.66 -12.66
C HIS A 57 19.85 4.15 -12.28
N SER A 58 20.97 4.80 -12.53
CA SER A 58 21.24 6.20 -12.12
C SER A 58 20.38 7.24 -12.84
N ASP A 59 19.67 6.87 -13.91
CA ASP A 59 18.72 7.72 -14.65
C ASP A 59 17.34 7.80 -13.97
N LEU A 60 17.07 6.94 -12.98
CA LEU A 60 15.88 7.05 -12.13
C LEU A 60 16.20 7.86 -10.87
N ARG A 61 15.33 8.80 -10.52
CA ARG A 61 15.45 9.51 -9.25
C ARG A 61 15.07 8.59 -8.09
N VAL A 62 16.06 8.23 -7.27
CA VAL A 62 15.84 7.38 -6.09
C VAL A 62 16.27 8.12 -4.83
N GLN A 63 15.42 8.12 -3.80
CA GLN A 63 15.77 8.46 -2.43
C GLN A 63 15.93 7.14 -1.66
N TYR A 64 17.16 6.77 -1.33
CA TYR A 64 17.47 5.58 -0.56
C TYR A 64 17.71 5.96 0.90
N ILE A 65 16.98 5.31 1.80
CA ILE A 65 17.08 5.50 3.25
C ILE A 65 17.40 4.15 3.89
N GLN A 66 18.42 4.11 4.74
CA GLN A 66 18.71 2.95 5.59
C GLN A 66 18.51 3.36 7.05
N THR A 67 17.86 2.49 7.81
CA THR A 67 17.65 2.68 9.27
C THR A 67 17.80 1.35 9.99
N ASP A 68 18.36 1.39 11.19
CA ASP A 68 18.48 0.22 12.07
C ASP A 68 17.17 -0.09 12.82
N GLU A 69 16.23 0.83 12.80
CA GLU A 69 14.93 0.66 13.42
C GLU A 69 13.99 -0.16 12.51
N ALA A 70 13.66 -1.39 12.96
CA ALA A 70 12.75 -2.27 12.25
C ALA A 70 11.29 -1.86 12.43
N GLY A 71 10.53 -1.86 11.32
CA GLY A 71 9.08 -1.62 11.36
C GLY A 71 8.55 -1.00 10.08
N VAL A 72 7.62 -1.68 9.44
CA VAL A 72 7.04 -1.24 8.16
C VAL A 72 6.34 0.12 8.27
N SER A 73 5.64 0.38 9.39
CA SER A 73 4.99 1.68 9.65
C SER A 73 6.01 2.80 9.74
N ASN A 74 7.14 2.58 10.45
CA ASN A 74 8.22 3.55 10.57
C ASN A 74 8.86 3.82 9.20
N ALA A 75 9.20 2.77 8.46
CA ALA A 75 9.75 2.89 7.10
C ALA A 75 8.83 3.69 6.16
N ARG A 76 7.51 3.39 6.17
CA ARG A 76 6.54 4.14 5.38
C ARG A 76 6.44 5.61 5.83
N ASN A 77 6.52 5.89 7.13
CA ASN A 77 6.48 7.25 7.67
C ASN A 77 7.72 8.05 7.24
N MET A 78 8.92 7.47 7.35
CA MET A 78 10.16 8.10 6.86
C MET A 78 10.07 8.44 5.37
N ALA A 79 9.51 7.53 4.57
CA ALA A 79 9.29 7.78 3.14
C ALA A 79 8.27 8.90 2.90
N LEU A 80 7.18 8.96 3.68
CA LEU A 80 6.19 10.04 3.59
C LEU A 80 6.78 11.41 3.93
N ASP A 81 7.76 11.47 4.84
CA ASP A 81 8.39 12.73 5.26
C ASP A 81 9.26 13.34 4.16
N VAL A 82 9.87 12.52 3.30
CA VAL A 82 10.76 12.97 2.22
C VAL A 82 10.11 12.98 0.84
N ALA A 83 8.92 12.38 0.70
CA ALA A 83 8.21 12.28 -0.58
C ALA A 83 7.91 13.65 -1.18
N ARG A 84 8.21 13.84 -2.48
CA ARG A 84 8.03 15.10 -3.22
C ARG A 84 6.89 15.05 -4.23
N GLY A 85 6.42 13.86 -4.58
CA GLY A 85 5.32 13.65 -5.52
C GLY A 85 4.00 14.24 -5.03
N GLY A 86 3.21 14.80 -5.90
CA GLY A 86 1.84 15.24 -5.59
C GLY A 86 0.90 14.07 -5.30
N TYR A 87 1.28 12.88 -5.79
CA TYR A 87 0.57 11.62 -5.56
C TYR A 87 1.53 10.55 -5.06
N LEU A 88 1.01 9.63 -4.25
CA LEU A 88 1.79 8.61 -3.55
C LEU A 88 1.23 7.22 -3.85
N SER A 89 2.10 6.28 -4.18
CA SER A 89 1.79 4.86 -4.32
C SER A 89 2.73 4.04 -3.46
N PHE A 90 2.19 3.06 -2.73
CA PHE A 90 2.98 2.10 -1.98
C PHE A 90 3.07 0.79 -2.78
N VAL A 91 4.23 0.18 -2.76
CA VAL A 91 4.49 -1.15 -3.34
C VAL A 91 5.25 -1.95 -2.29
N ASP A 92 4.79 -3.16 -1.98
CA ASP A 92 5.49 -4.06 -1.08
C ASP A 92 6.69 -4.68 -1.82
N ASP A 93 7.79 -4.90 -1.13
CA ASP A 93 9.08 -5.29 -1.72
C ASP A 93 9.11 -6.69 -2.34
N ASP A 94 8.11 -7.51 -2.04
CA ASP A 94 7.93 -8.85 -2.58
C ASP A 94 6.93 -8.94 -3.75
N ASP A 95 6.33 -7.81 -4.15
CA ASP A 95 5.36 -7.70 -5.24
C ASP A 95 5.96 -6.95 -6.43
N TYR A 96 5.26 -6.93 -7.56
CA TYR A 96 5.64 -6.10 -8.71
C TYR A 96 4.41 -5.49 -9.40
N ILE A 97 4.65 -4.53 -10.29
CA ILE A 97 3.61 -3.75 -10.96
C ILE A 97 3.76 -3.83 -12.48
N SER A 98 2.64 -3.72 -13.22
CA SER A 98 2.67 -3.68 -14.68
C SER A 98 3.35 -2.40 -15.19
N ASP A 99 3.92 -2.43 -16.39
CA ASP A 99 4.63 -1.29 -16.99
C ASP A 99 3.75 -0.03 -17.11
N ALA A 100 2.44 -0.20 -17.25
CA ALA A 100 1.47 0.89 -17.36
C ALA A 100 0.88 1.33 -15.99
N TYR A 101 1.35 0.78 -14.87
CA TYR A 101 0.74 1.00 -13.56
C TYR A 101 0.64 2.49 -13.19
N LEU A 102 1.74 3.22 -13.27
CA LEU A 102 1.75 4.65 -12.93
C LEU A 102 0.98 5.48 -13.96
N SER A 103 1.19 5.22 -15.24
CA SER A 103 0.58 5.99 -16.33
C SER A 103 -0.94 5.83 -16.37
N ASP A 104 -1.46 4.63 -16.09
CA ASP A 104 -2.90 4.38 -16.09
C ASP A 104 -3.55 4.94 -14.81
N LEU A 105 -3.01 4.69 -13.62
CA LEU A 105 -3.56 5.27 -12.37
C LEU A 105 -3.58 6.81 -12.40
N TYR A 106 -2.53 7.43 -12.97
CA TYR A 106 -2.43 8.88 -13.03
C TYR A 106 -3.56 9.56 -13.82
N LYS A 107 -4.17 8.87 -14.79
CA LYS A 107 -5.33 9.37 -15.56
C LYS A 107 -6.60 9.51 -14.71
N TYR A 108 -6.67 8.78 -13.58
CA TYR A 108 -7.91 8.65 -12.81
C TYR A 108 -7.83 9.25 -11.40
N VAL A 109 -6.63 9.62 -10.93
CA VAL A 109 -6.44 10.27 -9.64
C VAL A 109 -6.64 11.78 -9.73
N THR A 110 -7.18 12.38 -8.67
CA THR A 110 -7.19 13.84 -8.46
C THR A 110 -6.81 14.14 -7.01
N LYS A 111 -6.81 15.42 -6.63
CA LYS A 111 -6.48 15.82 -5.25
C LYS A 111 -7.40 15.19 -4.18
N ASP A 112 -8.63 14.81 -4.54
CA ASP A 112 -9.67 14.28 -3.66
C ASP A 112 -10.27 12.94 -4.14
N ILE A 113 -9.82 12.42 -5.30
CA ILE A 113 -10.20 11.12 -5.84
C ILE A 113 -8.99 10.18 -5.79
N VAL A 114 -9.16 9.02 -5.15
CA VAL A 114 -8.18 7.93 -5.13
C VAL A 114 -8.38 7.06 -6.37
N ALA A 115 -7.31 6.81 -7.14
CA ALA A 115 -7.33 5.82 -8.20
C ALA A 115 -6.93 4.45 -7.66
N ILE A 116 -7.64 3.39 -8.06
CA ILE A 116 -7.35 1.99 -7.71
C ILE A 116 -7.10 1.16 -8.97
N CYS A 117 -6.29 0.12 -8.85
CA CYS A 117 -5.98 -0.80 -9.94
C CYS A 117 -6.44 -2.22 -9.65
N ASP A 118 -6.36 -3.04 -10.68
CA ASP A 118 -6.55 -4.48 -10.58
C ASP A 118 -5.45 -5.14 -9.75
N THR A 119 -5.76 -6.30 -9.17
CA THR A 119 -4.83 -7.08 -8.36
C THR A 119 -4.90 -8.54 -8.79
N VAL A 120 -3.78 -9.04 -9.25
CA VAL A 120 -3.60 -10.42 -9.67
C VAL A 120 -2.64 -11.09 -8.71
N SER A 121 -2.97 -12.26 -8.21
CA SER A 121 -2.04 -13.08 -7.41
C SER A 121 -1.26 -14.01 -8.32
N PHE A 122 -0.03 -14.34 -7.95
CA PHE A 122 0.77 -15.34 -8.64
C PHE A 122 1.54 -16.20 -7.63
N ASP A 123 1.70 -17.45 -7.94
CA ASP A 123 2.52 -18.37 -7.15
C ASP A 123 4.00 -18.14 -7.44
N ASP A 124 4.82 -18.04 -6.40
CA ASP A 124 6.25 -17.68 -6.56
C ASP A 124 7.07 -18.76 -7.26
N GLU A 125 6.75 -20.04 -7.05
CA GLU A 125 7.49 -21.16 -7.59
C GLU A 125 7.09 -21.48 -9.04
N THR A 126 5.77 -21.62 -9.26
CA THR A 126 5.23 -22.02 -10.57
C THR A 126 5.03 -20.85 -11.52
N LYS A 127 5.05 -19.61 -11.00
CA LYS A 127 4.68 -18.37 -11.72
C LYS A 127 3.25 -18.39 -12.28
N ALA A 128 2.43 -19.37 -11.88
CA ALA A 128 1.04 -19.46 -12.27
C ALA A 128 0.27 -18.25 -11.74
N VAL A 129 -0.49 -17.62 -12.63
CA VAL A 129 -1.29 -16.44 -12.32
C VAL A 129 -2.68 -16.88 -11.84
N GLU A 130 -3.08 -16.39 -10.67
CA GLU A 130 -4.40 -16.61 -10.09
C GLU A 130 -5.24 -15.34 -10.22
N THR A 131 -6.20 -15.36 -11.14
CA THR A 131 -7.21 -14.31 -11.29
C THR A 131 -8.43 -14.51 -10.39
N ASP A 132 -8.54 -15.67 -9.77
CA ASP A 132 -9.70 -16.06 -8.95
C ASP A 132 -9.64 -15.47 -7.53
N ASN A 133 -9.18 -14.23 -7.40
CA ASN A 133 -9.15 -13.55 -6.12
C ASN A 133 -10.25 -12.49 -5.99
N ILE A 134 -10.68 -12.27 -4.74
CA ILE A 134 -11.81 -11.38 -4.41
C ILE A 134 -11.58 -9.92 -4.81
N LEU A 135 -10.32 -9.48 -4.98
CA LEU A 135 -9.98 -8.12 -5.39
C LEU A 135 -10.09 -7.97 -6.90
N HIS A 136 -9.62 -8.95 -7.67
CA HIS A 136 -9.80 -8.99 -9.11
C HIS A 136 -11.29 -8.98 -9.49
N SER A 137 -12.06 -9.91 -8.92
CA SER A 137 -13.51 -9.98 -9.13
C SER A 137 -14.24 -8.69 -8.77
N ASP A 138 -13.84 -8.04 -7.66
CA ASP A 138 -14.41 -6.73 -7.26
C ASP A 138 -14.00 -5.62 -8.22
N PHE A 139 -12.75 -5.61 -8.71
CA PHE A 139 -12.26 -4.62 -9.66
C PHE A 139 -12.98 -4.73 -11.02
N VAL A 140 -13.06 -5.92 -11.62
CA VAL A 140 -13.71 -6.11 -12.93
C VAL A 140 -15.21 -5.82 -12.92
N SER A 141 -15.85 -5.92 -11.74
CA SER A 141 -17.25 -5.51 -11.56
C SER A 141 -17.45 -3.99 -11.60
N LYS A 142 -16.38 -3.20 -11.59
CA LYS A 142 -16.39 -1.74 -11.55
C LYS A 142 -16.04 -1.14 -12.90
N SER A 143 -16.51 0.09 -13.13
CA SER A 143 -16.22 0.84 -14.35
C SER A 143 -15.32 2.04 -14.06
N SER A 144 -14.27 2.22 -14.84
CA SER A 144 -13.42 3.42 -14.79
C SER A 144 -14.13 4.73 -15.11
N ARG A 145 -15.33 4.65 -15.72
CA ARG A 145 -16.17 5.82 -16.01
C ARG A 145 -16.99 6.29 -14.83
N LYS A 146 -17.06 5.50 -13.72
CA LYS A 146 -17.87 5.80 -12.54
C LYS A 146 -17.00 6.15 -11.34
N LEU A 147 -17.56 6.99 -10.47
CA LEU A 147 -17.00 7.32 -9.15
C LEU A 147 -17.73 6.52 -8.07
N TYR A 148 -16.97 5.90 -7.18
CA TYR A 148 -17.49 5.08 -6.11
C TYR A 148 -17.23 5.73 -4.75
N ASN A 149 -18.17 5.59 -3.81
CA ASN A 149 -17.91 5.93 -2.43
C ASN A 149 -16.98 4.88 -1.81
N ILE A 150 -16.30 5.23 -0.73
CA ILE A 150 -15.30 4.38 -0.09
C ILE A 150 -15.87 3.04 0.41
N TYR A 151 -17.14 3.01 0.85
CA TYR A 151 -17.79 1.78 1.30
C TYR A 151 -17.96 0.78 0.16
N SER A 152 -18.31 1.23 -1.04
CA SER A 152 -18.51 0.38 -2.22
C SER A 152 -17.21 -0.28 -2.72
N VAL A 153 -16.06 0.25 -2.35
CA VAL A 153 -14.71 -0.23 -2.72
C VAL A 153 -13.84 -0.52 -1.50
N LYS A 154 -14.46 -0.80 -0.37
CA LYS A 154 -13.80 -0.97 0.93
C LYS A 154 -12.68 -2.02 0.95
N LYS A 155 -12.74 -3.02 0.07
CA LYS A 155 -11.72 -4.08 -0.03
C LYS A 155 -10.35 -3.51 -0.45
N PHE A 156 -10.33 -2.45 -1.26
CA PHE A 156 -9.10 -1.78 -1.72
C PHE A 156 -8.43 -0.92 -0.64
N TYR A 157 -9.10 -0.67 0.47
CA TYR A 157 -8.60 0.13 1.59
C TYR A 157 -8.10 -0.72 2.79
N GLY A 158 -7.89 -2.02 2.60
CA GLY A 158 -7.35 -2.91 3.62
C GLY A 158 -5.82 -3.03 3.63
N ALA A 159 -5.14 -2.55 2.58
CA ALA A 159 -3.68 -2.54 2.44
C ALA A 159 -3.24 -1.24 1.74
N PRO A 160 -1.98 -0.79 1.86
CA PRO A 160 -1.51 0.48 1.28
C PRO A 160 -1.33 0.42 -0.24
N VAL A 161 -1.05 -0.74 -0.77
CA VAL A 161 -0.76 -1.01 -2.18
C VAL A 161 -1.96 -0.86 -3.13
N ARG A 162 -1.77 -0.95 -4.44
CA ARG A 162 -2.83 -1.00 -5.49
C ARG A 162 -3.59 0.30 -5.70
N LYS A 163 -3.03 1.42 -5.33
CA LYS A 163 -3.69 2.73 -5.48
C LYS A 163 -2.72 3.87 -5.62
N LEU A 164 -3.23 4.94 -6.18
CA LEU A 164 -2.56 6.23 -6.21
C LEU A 164 -3.39 7.23 -5.42
N VAL A 165 -2.77 7.84 -4.40
CA VAL A 165 -3.43 8.72 -3.41
C VAL A 165 -2.78 10.09 -3.46
N SER A 166 -3.58 11.17 -3.48
CA SER A 166 -3.06 12.53 -3.39
C SER A 166 -2.36 12.76 -2.04
N ARG A 167 -1.27 13.51 -2.08
CA ARG A 167 -0.58 14.00 -0.87
C ARG A 167 -1.52 14.84 0.01
N ASP A 168 -2.46 15.59 -0.57
CA ASP A 168 -3.43 16.41 0.16
C ASP A 168 -4.38 15.55 1.02
N ILE A 169 -4.75 14.36 0.52
CA ILE A 169 -5.52 13.39 1.30
C ILE A 169 -4.71 12.91 2.51
N ILE A 170 -3.44 12.58 2.32
CA ILE A 170 -2.57 12.09 3.40
C ILE A 170 -2.24 13.22 4.38
N GLY A 171 -1.80 14.39 3.88
CA GLY A 171 -1.38 15.50 4.72
C GLY A 171 -0.30 15.10 5.72
N ASN A 172 -0.44 15.54 6.96
CA ASN A 172 0.49 15.23 8.06
C ASN A 172 0.18 13.91 8.78
N ARG A 173 -0.72 13.08 8.23
CA ARG A 173 -1.10 11.80 8.84
C ARG A 173 -0.03 10.75 8.59
N ARG A 174 0.20 9.91 9.60
CA ARG A 174 1.24 8.87 9.59
C ARG A 174 0.65 7.53 9.99
N PHE A 175 1.31 6.45 9.61
CA PHE A 175 1.02 5.11 10.11
C PHE A 175 1.30 5.05 11.61
N ASP A 176 0.44 4.39 12.35
CA ASP A 176 0.59 4.23 13.80
C ASP A 176 1.59 3.11 14.09
N THR A 177 2.80 3.49 14.55
CA THR A 177 3.90 2.56 14.81
C THR A 177 3.68 1.62 16.00
N ARG A 178 2.66 1.87 16.83
CA ARG A 178 2.26 0.97 17.92
C ARG A 178 1.67 -0.34 17.41
N PHE A 179 1.21 -0.37 16.16
CA PHE A 179 0.56 -1.53 15.55
C PHE A 179 1.51 -2.20 14.56
N ARG A 180 1.82 -3.48 14.80
CA ARG A 180 2.52 -4.34 13.85
C ARG A 180 1.59 -5.06 12.87
N ASN A 181 0.29 -5.02 13.15
CA ASN A 181 -0.78 -5.58 12.31
C ASN A 181 -2.02 -4.70 12.43
N GLY A 182 -2.66 -4.45 11.29
CA GLY A 182 -3.83 -3.59 11.20
C GLY A 182 -3.49 -2.10 11.06
N GLU A 183 -2.20 -1.73 11.05
CA GLU A 183 -1.70 -0.38 10.81
C GLU A 183 -2.22 0.20 9.49
N ASP A 184 -2.29 -0.63 8.46
CA ASP A 184 -2.80 -0.25 7.14
C ASP A 184 -4.29 0.12 7.21
N THR A 185 -5.07 -0.71 7.90
CA THR A 185 -6.50 -0.45 8.12
C THR A 185 -6.71 0.85 8.88
N LEU A 186 -5.92 1.09 9.93
CA LEU A 186 -5.98 2.32 10.71
C LEU A 186 -5.61 3.55 9.87
N PHE A 187 -4.52 3.47 9.11
CA PHE A 187 -4.05 4.57 8.29
C PHE A 187 -5.05 4.94 7.19
N PHE A 188 -5.56 3.94 6.44
CA PHE A 188 -6.54 4.20 5.38
C PHE A 188 -7.91 4.60 5.92
N PHE A 189 -8.27 4.19 7.13
CA PHE A 189 -9.43 4.75 7.81
C PHE A 189 -9.17 6.21 8.22
N LEU A 190 -8.02 6.51 8.83
CA LEU A 190 -7.64 7.85 9.28
C LEU A 190 -7.68 8.89 8.15
N ILE A 191 -7.22 8.56 6.95
CA ILE A 191 -7.22 9.48 5.79
C ILE A 191 -8.56 9.51 5.03
N SER A 192 -9.48 8.59 5.33
CA SER A 192 -10.72 8.41 4.55
C SER A 192 -11.72 9.57 4.64
N ASP A 193 -11.61 10.43 5.66
CA ASP A 193 -12.40 11.65 5.81
C ASP A 193 -12.10 12.70 4.73
N ARG A 194 -10.97 12.58 4.02
CA ARG A 194 -10.56 13.45 2.91
C ARG A 194 -10.74 12.80 1.54
N VAL A 195 -11.15 11.54 1.48
CA VAL A 195 -11.44 10.84 0.23
C VAL A 195 -12.85 11.17 -0.22
N TYR A 196 -12.97 12.02 -1.23
CA TYR A 196 -14.29 12.32 -1.80
C TYR A 196 -14.87 11.10 -2.51
N LYS A 197 -14.12 10.52 -3.45
CA LYS A 197 -14.50 9.33 -4.22
C LYS A 197 -13.29 8.47 -4.56
N THR A 198 -13.58 7.28 -5.06
CA THR A 198 -12.59 6.34 -5.61
C THR A 198 -12.95 6.03 -7.05
N ARG A 199 -11.95 5.92 -7.91
CA ARG A 199 -12.12 5.61 -9.32
C ARG A 199 -11.23 4.43 -9.74
N PRO A 200 -11.78 3.36 -10.30
CA PRO A 200 -10.98 2.31 -10.90
C PRO A 200 -10.22 2.82 -12.12
N SER A 201 -9.02 2.32 -12.37
CA SER A 201 -8.27 2.55 -13.59
C SER A 201 -8.88 1.80 -14.79
N SER A 202 -8.28 1.92 -15.98
CA SER A 202 -8.80 1.24 -17.18
C SER A 202 -8.62 -0.29 -17.16
N GLY A 203 -7.76 -0.81 -16.26
CA GLY A 203 -7.32 -2.21 -16.23
C GLY A 203 -5.91 -2.43 -16.79
N ALA A 204 -5.27 -1.39 -17.37
CA ALA A 204 -3.88 -1.47 -17.79
C ALA A 204 -2.91 -1.43 -16.57
N ALA A 205 -3.33 -0.78 -15.49
CA ALA A 205 -2.64 -0.83 -14.21
C ALA A 205 -2.99 -2.12 -13.48
N VAL A 206 -2.00 -3.00 -13.29
CA VAL A 206 -2.12 -4.25 -12.56
C VAL A 206 -1.06 -4.31 -11.46
N TYR A 207 -1.48 -4.71 -10.29
CA TYR A 207 -0.62 -5.02 -9.14
C TYR A 207 -0.50 -6.52 -8.99
N TYR A 208 0.69 -7.07 -9.15
CA TYR A 208 0.97 -8.50 -9.05
C TYR A 208 1.41 -8.85 -7.64
N ARG A 209 0.55 -9.55 -6.92
CA ARG A 209 0.78 -9.99 -5.55
C ARG A 209 1.43 -11.38 -5.54
N ARG A 210 2.60 -11.47 -4.94
CA ARG A 210 3.32 -12.73 -4.76
C ARG A 210 2.70 -13.56 -3.62
N CYS A 211 2.39 -14.81 -3.91
CA CYS A 211 1.97 -15.79 -2.90
C CYS A 211 3.14 -16.68 -2.53
N ARG A 212 3.49 -16.69 -1.24
CA ARG A 212 4.58 -17.52 -0.68
C ARG A 212 4.10 -18.22 0.59
N PRO A 213 4.51 -19.49 0.84
CA PRO A 213 4.18 -20.20 2.07
C PRO A 213 4.69 -19.49 3.35
N THR A 214 5.78 -18.72 3.24
CA THR A 214 6.45 -18.02 4.35
C THR A 214 5.97 -16.59 4.57
N SER A 215 4.89 -16.16 3.90
CA SER A 215 4.36 -14.79 4.05
C SER A 215 3.98 -14.49 5.51
N ALA A 216 4.20 -13.23 5.94
CA ALA A 216 3.93 -12.75 7.31
C ALA A 216 2.48 -12.98 7.80
N HIS A 217 1.54 -13.23 6.88
CA HIS A 217 0.16 -13.58 7.21
C HIS A 217 -0.01 -14.89 7.97
N PHE A 218 0.98 -15.79 7.97
CA PHE A 218 0.91 -17.10 8.59
C PHE A 218 1.39 -17.15 10.05
N THR A 219 1.80 -16.02 10.64
CA THR A 219 2.21 -16.00 12.05
C THR A 219 1.01 -16.25 12.96
N LYS A 220 0.98 -17.43 13.59
CA LYS A 220 -0.09 -17.80 14.53
C LYS A 220 -0.03 -16.90 15.77
N LYS A 221 -1.13 -16.20 16.05
CA LYS A 221 -1.30 -15.41 17.28
C LYS A 221 -2.08 -16.21 18.32
N THR A 222 -1.74 -16.04 19.59
CA THR A 222 -2.52 -16.57 20.71
C THR A 222 -3.88 -15.87 20.79
N ARG A 223 -4.85 -16.51 21.45
CA ARG A 223 -6.18 -15.91 21.68
C ARG A 223 -6.11 -14.57 22.39
N LYS A 224 -5.21 -14.45 23.38
CA LYS A 224 -4.99 -13.20 24.13
C LYS A 224 -4.46 -12.08 23.22
N GLU A 225 -3.49 -12.38 22.37
CA GLU A 225 -2.93 -11.40 21.42
C GLU A 225 -3.99 -10.95 20.41
N LYS A 226 -4.81 -11.85 19.89
CA LYS A 226 -5.91 -11.51 18.97
C LYS A 226 -6.94 -10.60 19.65
N LEU A 227 -7.32 -10.91 20.89
CA LEU A 227 -8.27 -10.11 21.67
C LEU A 227 -7.72 -8.70 21.92
N THR A 228 -6.47 -8.61 22.41
CA THR A 228 -5.82 -7.33 22.66
C THR A 228 -5.69 -6.49 21.40
N LEU A 229 -5.26 -7.11 20.29
CA LEU A 229 -5.15 -6.43 19.00
C LEU A 229 -6.51 -5.90 18.54
N GLY A 230 -7.54 -6.73 18.57
CA GLY A 230 -8.88 -6.32 18.14
C GLY A 230 -9.47 -5.18 18.98
N LEU A 231 -9.32 -5.23 20.31
CA LEU A 231 -9.77 -4.15 21.21
C LEU A 231 -9.03 -2.84 20.94
N ASN A 232 -7.69 -2.90 20.77
CA ASN A 232 -6.89 -1.72 20.46
C ASN A 232 -7.25 -1.11 19.10
N LEU A 233 -7.50 -1.95 18.08
CA LEU A 233 -7.96 -1.49 16.77
C LEU A 233 -9.33 -0.81 16.88
N ILE A 234 -10.30 -1.41 17.57
CA ILE A 234 -11.63 -0.85 17.77
C ILE A 234 -11.54 0.49 18.50
N GLY A 235 -10.77 0.56 19.59
CA GLY A 235 -10.59 1.79 20.35
C GLY A 235 -9.99 2.92 19.50
N THR A 236 -8.96 2.62 18.71
CA THR A 236 -8.31 3.62 17.85
C THR A 236 -9.23 4.07 16.70
N LEU A 237 -9.91 3.13 16.02
CA LEU A 237 -10.88 3.44 14.96
C LEU A 237 -12.02 4.31 15.49
N SER A 238 -12.57 3.95 16.67
CA SER A 238 -13.64 4.71 17.32
C SER A 238 -13.18 6.10 17.73
N GLY A 239 -11.94 6.22 18.22
CA GLY A 239 -11.34 7.51 18.55
C GLY A 239 -11.22 8.43 17.33
N TYR A 240 -10.82 7.89 16.15
CA TYR A 240 -10.80 8.67 14.91
C TYR A 240 -12.21 9.07 14.48
N TYR A 241 -13.15 8.11 14.47
CA TYR A 241 -14.54 8.36 14.06
C TYR A 241 -15.19 9.42 14.91
N LEU A 242 -15.13 9.31 16.25
CA LEU A 242 -15.78 10.20 17.19
C LEU A 242 -15.25 11.64 17.18
N LYS A 243 -13.97 11.84 16.79
CA LYS A 243 -13.41 13.19 16.62
C LYS A 243 -14.03 13.96 15.47
N ASN A 244 -14.50 13.28 14.42
CA ASN A 244 -15.03 13.95 13.23
C ASN A 244 -16.10 13.10 12.50
N PRO A 245 -17.22 12.74 13.17
CA PRO A 245 -18.18 11.75 12.66
C PRO A 245 -18.89 12.19 11.37
N LYS A 246 -18.96 13.50 11.11
CA LYS A 246 -19.60 14.03 9.89
C LYS A 246 -18.77 13.81 8.62
N HIS A 247 -17.46 13.61 8.74
CA HIS A 247 -16.55 13.46 7.60
C HIS A 247 -16.19 12.00 7.32
N TYR A 248 -16.34 11.10 8.30
CA TYR A 248 -16.11 9.68 8.09
C TYR A 248 -17.37 8.96 7.63
N ASN A 249 -17.23 8.05 6.66
CA ASN A 249 -18.34 7.20 6.24
C ASN A 249 -18.66 6.16 7.32
N PHE A 250 -19.85 6.21 7.91
CA PHE A 250 -20.28 5.33 8.99
C PHE A 250 -20.27 3.85 8.61
N LEU A 251 -20.76 3.51 7.43
CA LEU A 251 -20.76 2.12 6.96
C LEU A 251 -19.33 1.60 6.75
N PHE A 252 -18.42 2.44 6.27
CA PHE A 252 -17.01 2.08 6.17
C PHE A 252 -16.39 1.87 7.56
N TYR A 253 -16.67 2.74 8.54
CA TYR A 253 -16.28 2.56 9.94
C TYR A 253 -16.74 1.21 10.48
N LEU A 254 -18.04 0.88 10.34
CA LEU A 254 -18.57 -0.40 10.81
C LEU A 254 -17.84 -1.60 10.21
N THR A 255 -17.49 -1.57 8.91
CA THR A 255 -16.75 -2.67 8.30
C THR A 255 -15.36 -2.85 8.88
N ARG A 256 -14.70 -1.77 9.33
CA ARG A 256 -13.37 -1.85 9.99
C ARG A 256 -13.49 -2.42 11.39
N VAL A 257 -14.50 -1.98 12.15
CA VAL A 257 -14.81 -2.56 13.48
C VAL A 257 -15.16 -4.05 13.36
N MET A 258 -16.00 -4.44 12.41
CA MET A 258 -16.32 -5.85 12.18
C MET A 258 -15.08 -6.67 11.79
N GLY A 259 -14.16 -6.10 10.99
CA GLY A 259 -12.87 -6.71 10.69
C GLY A 259 -12.03 -6.97 11.95
N ALA A 260 -11.96 -6.00 12.85
CA ALA A 260 -11.27 -6.13 14.13
C ALA A 260 -11.94 -7.18 15.05
N ILE A 261 -13.26 -7.24 15.10
CA ILE A 261 -14.00 -8.29 15.82
C ILE A 261 -13.69 -9.66 15.23
N LYS A 262 -13.65 -9.80 13.90
CA LYS A 262 -13.30 -11.07 13.25
C LYS A 262 -11.90 -11.57 13.66
N ILE A 263 -10.92 -10.67 13.84
CA ILE A 263 -9.59 -11.04 14.34
C ILE A 263 -9.69 -11.64 15.75
N MET A 264 -10.57 -11.12 16.62
CA MET A 264 -10.73 -11.58 18.00
C MET A 264 -11.31 -12.99 18.11
N ILE A 265 -12.17 -13.37 17.17
CA ILE A 265 -12.91 -14.64 17.19
C ILE A 265 -12.32 -15.72 16.27
N SER A 266 -11.34 -15.37 15.41
CA SER A 266 -10.64 -16.32 14.51
C SER A 266 -9.50 -17.04 15.26
#